data_be0055970020b2616423fe92ca6dd7c1
#
_entry.id   be0055970020b2616423fe92ca6dd7c1
#
_cell.length_a   1.000
_cell.length_b   1.000
_cell.length_c   1.000
_cell.angle_alpha   90.00
_cell.angle_beta   90.00
_cell.angle_gamma   90.00
#
_symmetry.space_group_name_H-M   'P 1'
#
loop_
_entity.id
_entity.type
_entity.pdbx_description
1 polymer ?
#
loop_
_entity_poly.entity_id
_entity_poly.type
_entity_poly.pdbx_seq_one_letter_code
_entity_poly.pdbx_strand_id
1 'polypeptide(L)'
;MRGRRAGLPTLTLAAAGAEKKSVWKTAVGLNGFQSGSRKYKKNYPIWEVLDFASRHGFEGVELVADWPAGGYPAANEKERIQSLRKFYDLYGLRIFSIQLGAEGAFDPDDAGRQRWLEQFRDRIQLARQLGCDCVGMWPGGGLRGQTMDQAIERLAKTFHEAGRIAAGAGLIACFEIEPVFVFNQEDHYVRILHGADHPALKGIYDPSHFDQMNGATGKPEELLQRVGVKNIGYVQFCDTDSTLRDGGTSKHLACGDGRVDCAKSLQILKEGGFRGWIMVDEWEVPDPYDACLKCKRLMDAIGRS
;
A
#
# COMPACT_ATOMS: atom_id res chain seq x y z
N MET A 1 29.52 60.10 37.82
CA MET A 1 28.49 59.04 37.77
C MET A 1 28.78 58.15 36.56
N ARG A 2 29.25 56.92 36.78
CA ARG A 2 29.57 55.93 35.73
C ARG A 2 28.42 54.96 35.65
N GLY A 3 27.67 54.96 34.52
CA GLY A 3 26.56 54.05 34.28
C GLY A 3 27.09 52.64 33.93
N ARG A 4 26.65 51.62 34.68
CA ARG A 4 26.86 50.22 34.40
C ARG A 4 25.91 49.80 33.28
N ARG A 5 26.45 49.30 32.16
CA ARG A 5 25.65 48.56 31.13
C ARG A 5 25.44 47.13 31.64
N ALA A 6 24.20 46.73 31.81
CA ALA A 6 23.82 45.35 32.06
C ALA A 6 23.92 44.58 30.75
N GLY A 7 24.74 43.53 30.73
CA GLY A 7 24.81 42.60 29.61
C GLY A 7 23.58 41.70 29.57
N LEU A 8 22.95 41.60 28.39
CA LEU A 8 21.88 40.63 28.10
C LEU A 8 22.46 39.21 28.08
N PRO A 9 21.76 38.23 28.65
CA PRO A 9 22.20 36.83 28.58
C PRO A 9 22.03 36.29 27.14
N THR A 10 23.11 35.75 26.60
CA THR A 10 23.12 35.04 25.32
C THR A 10 22.35 33.75 25.51
N LEU A 11 21.15 33.63 24.95
CA LEU A 11 20.42 32.38 24.84
C LEU A 11 21.17 31.47 23.84
N THR A 12 21.85 30.49 24.37
CA THR A 12 22.42 29.37 23.57
C THR A 12 21.24 28.53 23.10
N LEU A 13 20.89 28.62 21.82
CA LEU A 13 20.02 27.64 21.18
C LEU A 13 20.74 26.32 21.26
N ALA A 14 20.18 25.39 22.05
CA ALA A 14 20.58 23.98 22.01
C ALA A 14 20.40 23.48 20.57
N ALA A 15 21.46 22.97 19.97
CA ALA A 15 21.41 22.34 18.67
C ALA A 15 20.39 21.21 18.76
N ALA A 16 19.31 21.33 17.97
CA ALA A 16 18.36 20.23 17.76
C ALA A 16 19.17 19.04 17.23
N GLY A 17 19.25 17.97 18.00
CA GLY A 17 19.90 16.73 17.57
C GLY A 17 19.30 16.33 16.23
N ALA A 18 20.14 15.94 15.27
CA ALA A 18 19.70 15.48 13.97
C ALA A 18 18.65 14.37 14.16
N GLU A 19 17.41 14.61 13.75
CA GLU A 19 16.37 13.58 13.80
C GLU A 19 16.85 12.35 13.04
N LYS A 20 16.80 11.18 13.69
CA LYS A 20 17.12 9.91 13.03
C LYS A 20 16.17 9.71 11.85
N LYS A 21 16.73 9.39 10.69
CA LYS A 21 15.93 9.08 9.50
C LYS A 21 15.15 7.77 9.73
N SER A 22 13.90 7.73 9.32
CA SER A 22 13.09 6.50 9.35
C SER A 22 13.73 5.40 8.51
N VAL A 23 13.59 4.14 8.95
CA VAL A 23 14.11 2.96 8.24
C VAL A 23 13.27 2.58 7.01
N TRP A 24 12.04 3.07 6.91
CA TRP A 24 11.13 2.90 5.77
C TRP A 24 10.62 4.23 5.26
N LYS A 25 9.97 4.22 4.11
CA LYS A 25 9.30 5.35 3.52
C LYS A 25 7.81 5.31 3.88
N THR A 26 7.19 6.46 4.08
CA THR A 26 5.78 6.56 4.43
C THR A 26 4.96 7.19 3.31
N ALA A 27 3.75 6.66 3.07
CA ALA A 27 2.88 7.13 2.01
C ALA A 27 1.41 7.17 2.46
N VAL A 28 0.59 7.86 1.67
CA VAL A 28 -0.86 7.93 1.82
C VAL A 28 -1.51 7.13 0.68
N GLY A 29 -2.47 6.28 1.01
CA GLY A 29 -3.36 5.63 0.04
C GLY A 29 -4.45 6.59 -0.40
N LEU A 30 -4.49 6.93 -1.69
CA LEU A 30 -5.52 7.84 -2.20
C LEU A 30 -6.90 7.19 -2.28
N ASN A 31 -6.96 5.84 -2.26
CA ASN A 31 -8.19 5.05 -2.22
C ASN A 31 -9.09 5.41 -1.01
N GLY A 32 -8.53 5.68 0.16
CA GLY A 32 -9.27 6.04 1.36
C GLY A 32 -10.03 7.36 1.20
N PHE A 33 -9.39 8.38 0.64
CA PHE A 33 -10.04 9.67 0.37
C PHE A 33 -11.12 9.54 -0.71
N GLN A 34 -10.89 8.77 -1.75
CA GLN A 34 -11.86 8.51 -2.80
C GLN A 34 -13.08 7.73 -2.24
N SER A 35 -12.85 6.65 -1.50
CA SER A 35 -13.93 5.83 -0.92
C SER A 35 -14.71 6.60 0.14
N GLY A 36 -14.01 7.36 0.99
CA GLY A 36 -14.60 8.24 1.99
C GLY A 36 -15.45 9.35 1.36
N SER A 37 -15.00 9.93 0.24
CA SER A 37 -15.78 10.91 -0.52
C SER A 37 -17.11 10.32 -1.00
N ARG A 38 -17.07 9.12 -1.58
CA ARG A 38 -18.28 8.43 -2.06
C ARG A 38 -19.22 8.04 -0.92
N LYS A 39 -18.71 7.44 0.15
CA LYS A 39 -19.51 6.91 1.27
C LYS A 39 -20.11 8.00 2.14
N TYR A 40 -19.31 8.97 2.54
CA TYR A 40 -19.71 9.99 3.51
C TYR A 40 -20.14 11.31 2.88
N LYS A 41 -20.18 11.38 1.53
CA LYS A 41 -20.52 12.59 0.77
C LYS A 41 -19.63 13.79 1.16
N LYS A 42 -18.39 13.54 1.51
CA LYS A 42 -17.39 14.56 1.82
C LYS A 42 -16.58 14.91 0.57
N ASN A 43 -16.09 16.13 0.50
CA ASN A 43 -15.23 16.56 -0.57
C ASN A 43 -13.76 16.55 -0.11
N TYR A 44 -12.91 15.89 -0.86
CA TYR A 44 -11.46 15.82 -0.63
C TYR A 44 -10.75 16.23 -1.93
N PRO A 45 -10.59 17.56 -2.19
CA PRO A 45 -9.86 18.01 -3.36
C PRO A 45 -8.43 17.45 -3.35
N ILE A 46 -7.99 16.94 -4.48
CA ILE A 46 -6.69 16.24 -4.56
C ILE A 46 -5.53 17.13 -4.08
N TRP A 47 -5.54 18.43 -4.39
CA TRP A 47 -4.51 19.36 -3.95
C TRP A 47 -4.46 19.55 -2.43
N GLU A 48 -5.60 19.47 -1.73
CA GLU A 48 -5.65 19.54 -0.27
C GLU A 48 -5.07 18.26 0.36
N VAL A 49 -5.39 17.11 -0.22
CA VAL A 49 -4.85 15.82 0.24
C VAL A 49 -3.33 15.75 0.05
N LEU A 50 -2.83 16.22 -1.11
CA LEU A 50 -1.39 16.22 -1.37
C LEU A 50 -0.65 17.24 -0.49
N ASP A 51 -1.21 18.44 -0.28
CA ASP A 51 -0.67 19.43 0.63
C ASP A 51 -0.64 18.90 2.08
N PHE A 52 -1.70 18.23 2.52
CA PHE A 52 -1.74 17.56 3.81
C PHE A 52 -0.62 16.51 3.93
N ALA A 53 -0.50 15.60 2.96
CA ALA A 53 0.52 14.56 2.96
C ALA A 53 1.94 15.14 3.03
N SER A 54 2.21 16.16 2.21
CA SER A 54 3.48 16.88 2.18
C SER A 54 3.81 17.54 3.52
N ARG A 55 2.87 18.32 4.08
CA ARG A 55 3.08 19.04 5.37
C ARG A 55 3.27 18.10 6.55
N HIS A 56 2.71 16.90 6.51
CA HIS A 56 2.86 15.91 7.58
C HIS A 56 4.00 14.92 7.33
N GLY A 57 4.89 15.19 6.37
CA GLY A 57 6.12 14.43 6.15
C GLY A 57 5.90 13.03 5.58
N PHE A 58 4.81 12.80 4.85
CA PHE A 58 4.72 11.66 3.96
C PHE A 58 5.63 11.87 2.74
N GLU A 59 6.19 10.78 2.24
CA GLU A 59 7.16 10.83 1.14
C GLU A 59 6.54 10.42 -0.20
N GLY A 60 5.34 9.83 -0.16
CA GLY A 60 4.70 9.37 -1.40
C GLY A 60 3.22 9.08 -1.26
N VAL A 61 2.66 8.63 -2.38
CA VAL A 61 1.26 8.20 -2.50
C VAL A 61 1.17 6.93 -3.33
N GLU A 62 0.11 6.15 -3.07
CA GLU A 62 -0.37 5.14 -4.00
C GLU A 62 -1.53 5.72 -4.81
N LEU A 63 -1.49 5.56 -6.13
CA LEU A 63 -2.54 6.04 -7.02
C LEU A 63 -3.71 5.07 -7.09
N VAL A 64 -4.90 5.63 -7.11
CA VAL A 64 -6.16 4.94 -7.42
C VAL A 64 -6.49 5.11 -8.90
N ALA A 65 -7.11 4.11 -9.51
CA ALA A 65 -7.32 4.06 -10.96
C ALA A 65 -8.22 5.17 -11.53
N ASP A 66 -9.12 5.75 -10.74
CA ASP A 66 -10.15 6.68 -11.19
C ASP A 66 -10.23 8.00 -10.39
N TRP A 67 -9.23 8.31 -9.59
CA TRP A 67 -9.18 9.55 -8.82
C TRP A 67 -7.82 10.25 -8.90
N PRO A 68 -7.75 11.54 -9.23
CA PRO A 68 -8.87 12.43 -9.56
C PRO A 68 -9.58 12.03 -10.86
N ALA A 69 -10.85 12.47 -11.00
CA ALA A 69 -11.70 12.13 -12.13
C ALA A 69 -11.01 12.32 -13.50
N GLY A 70 -11.25 11.38 -14.42
CA GLY A 70 -10.67 11.39 -15.75
C GLY A 70 -9.77 10.20 -16.08
N GLY A 71 -9.53 9.32 -15.10
CA GLY A 71 -8.68 8.14 -15.26
C GLY A 71 -7.21 8.46 -15.48
N TYR A 72 -6.38 7.43 -15.51
CA TYR A 72 -4.95 7.60 -15.77
C TYR A 72 -4.67 7.62 -17.27
N PRO A 73 -3.56 8.29 -17.67
CA PRO A 73 -3.13 8.25 -19.06
C PRO A 73 -2.75 6.80 -19.46
N ALA A 74 -2.97 6.47 -20.72
CA ALA A 74 -2.43 5.26 -21.30
C ALA A 74 -0.88 5.35 -21.38
N ALA A 75 -0.20 4.20 -21.39
CA ALA A 75 1.26 4.17 -21.35
C ALA A 75 1.95 4.86 -22.56
N ASN A 76 1.24 5.09 -23.65
CA ASN A 76 1.72 5.82 -24.82
C ASN A 76 1.49 7.35 -24.75
N GLU A 77 0.70 7.86 -23.81
CA GLU A 77 0.39 9.28 -23.63
C GLU A 77 1.47 10.02 -22.81
N LYS A 78 2.67 10.09 -23.34
CA LYS A 78 3.86 10.57 -22.62
C LYS A 78 3.71 11.95 -21.98
N GLU A 79 3.10 12.91 -22.66
CA GLU A 79 2.90 14.27 -22.15
C GLU A 79 1.94 14.31 -20.97
N ARG A 80 0.86 13.52 -21.03
CA ARG A 80 -0.10 13.40 -19.92
C ARG A 80 0.55 12.73 -18.70
N ILE A 81 1.35 11.68 -18.92
CA ILE A 81 2.11 11.01 -17.85
C ILE A 81 3.09 11.99 -17.21
N GLN A 82 3.82 12.76 -18.01
CA GLN A 82 4.75 13.76 -17.51
C GLN A 82 4.03 14.87 -16.72
N SER A 83 2.88 15.31 -17.18
CA SER A 83 2.07 16.32 -16.48
C SER A 83 1.55 15.77 -15.14
N LEU A 84 1.06 14.52 -15.11
CA LEU A 84 0.63 13.84 -13.91
C LEU A 84 1.78 13.74 -12.90
N ARG A 85 2.94 13.27 -13.33
CA ARG A 85 4.13 13.16 -12.47
C ARG A 85 4.54 14.51 -11.89
N LYS A 86 4.64 15.55 -12.72
CA LYS A 86 4.97 16.92 -12.27
C LYS A 86 4.00 17.45 -11.24
N PHE A 87 2.71 17.11 -11.36
CA PHE A 87 1.70 17.54 -10.38
C PHE A 87 2.01 17.00 -8.98
N TYR A 88 2.40 15.74 -8.84
CA TYR A 88 2.80 15.17 -7.55
C TYR A 88 4.16 15.71 -7.07
N ASP A 89 5.10 15.90 -8.00
CA ASP A 89 6.42 16.47 -7.71
C ASP A 89 6.34 17.88 -7.08
N LEU A 90 5.30 18.68 -7.42
CA LEU A 90 5.05 20.00 -6.82
C LEU A 90 4.84 19.95 -5.30
N TYR A 91 4.34 18.81 -4.80
CA TYR A 91 4.14 18.58 -3.36
C TYR A 91 5.30 17.80 -2.73
N GLY A 92 6.35 17.50 -3.48
CA GLY A 92 7.47 16.68 -3.01
C GLY A 92 7.09 15.22 -2.77
N LEU A 93 6.01 14.72 -3.37
CA LEU A 93 5.48 13.38 -3.18
C LEU A 93 5.82 12.46 -4.36
N ARG A 94 6.37 11.29 -4.08
CA ARG A 94 6.56 10.24 -5.09
C ARG A 94 5.29 9.44 -5.29
N ILE A 95 4.97 9.12 -6.53
CA ILE A 95 4.03 8.04 -6.83
C ILE A 95 4.81 6.73 -6.70
N PHE A 96 4.63 6.01 -5.58
CA PHE A 96 5.41 4.79 -5.35
C PHE A 96 4.76 3.54 -5.94
N SER A 97 3.45 3.53 -6.07
CA SER A 97 2.64 2.42 -6.57
C SER A 97 1.43 2.92 -7.35
N ILE A 98 0.98 2.10 -8.28
CA ILE A 98 -0.31 2.20 -8.96
C ILE A 98 -0.92 0.79 -9.00
N GLN A 99 -2.23 0.70 -8.85
CA GLN A 99 -2.91 -0.59 -8.72
C GLN A 99 -3.46 -1.10 -10.07
N LEU A 100 -3.57 -2.44 -10.19
CA LEU A 100 -4.28 -3.15 -11.24
C LEU A 100 -5.39 -4.01 -10.63
N GLY A 101 -6.65 -3.59 -10.81
CA GLY A 101 -7.84 -4.31 -10.35
C GLY A 101 -8.52 -5.15 -11.45
N ALA A 102 -7.74 -5.77 -12.34
CA ALA A 102 -8.30 -6.55 -13.46
C ALA A 102 -8.57 -8.01 -13.06
N GLU A 103 -9.70 -8.55 -13.53
CA GLU A 103 -10.00 -9.98 -13.44
C GLU A 103 -9.31 -10.78 -14.55
N GLY A 104 -9.14 -12.08 -14.33
CA GLY A 104 -8.65 -13.02 -15.33
C GLY A 104 -7.29 -13.64 -15.05
N ALA A 105 -6.60 -13.24 -13.97
CA ALA A 105 -5.26 -13.78 -13.64
C ALA A 105 -5.25 -15.32 -13.44
N PHE A 106 -6.36 -15.92 -13.04
CA PHE A 106 -6.52 -17.37 -12.87
C PHE A 106 -7.66 -17.95 -13.72
N ASP A 107 -8.04 -17.27 -14.80
CA ASP A 107 -9.07 -17.76 -15.72
C ASP A 107 -8.74 -19.21 -16.14
N PRO A 108 -9.70 -20.15 -16.15
CA PRO A 108 -9.48 -21.48 -16.70
C PRO A 108 -9.03 -21.47 -18.17
N ASP A 109 -9.44 -20.48 -18.94
CA ASP A 109 -8.99 -20.25 -20.31
C ASP A 109 -7.64 -19.51 -20.39
N ASP A 110 -6.72 -20.05 -21.18
CA ASP A 110 -5.41 -19.43 -21.42
C ASP A 110 -5.52 -18.03 -22.03
N ALA A 111 -6.47 -17.80 -22.93
CA ALA A 111 -6.69 -16.51 -23.56
C ALA A 111 -7.10 -15.44 -22.51
N GLY A 112 -7.87 -15.82 -21.49
CA GLY A 112 -8.21 -14.95 -20.35
C GLY A 112 -6.96 -14.50 -19.59
N ARG A 113 -6.08 -15.45 -19.26
CA ARG A 113 -4.82 -15.14 -18.55
C ARG A 113 -3.85 -14.31 -19.40
N GLN A 114 -3.79 -14.56 -20.71
CA GLN A 114 -2.97 -13.75 -21.62
C GLN A 114 -3.48 -12.29 -21.70
N ARG A 115 -4.80 -12.07 -21.81
CA ARG A 115 -5.38 -10.72 -21.76
C ARG A 115 -5.04 -10.00 -20.44
N TRP A 116 -5.09 -10.72 -19.31
CA TRP A 116 -4.67 -10.15 -18.02
C TRP A 116 -3.19 -9.74 -18.03
N LEU A 117 -2.31 -10.59 -18.56
CA LEU A 117 -0.88 -10.30 -18.66
C LEU A 117 -0.59 -9.12 -19.60
N GLU A 118 -1.37 -8.92 -20.64
CA GLU A 118 -1.29 -7.73 -21.51
C GLU A 118 -1.65 -6.46 -20.75
N GLN A 119 -2.76 -6.46 -20.01
CA GLN A 119 -3.14 -5.34 -19.13
C GLN A 119 -2.07 -5.07 -18.05
N PHE A 120 -1.49 -6.13 -17.52
CA PHE A 120 -0.40 -5.98 -16.54
C PHE A 120 0.85 -5.36 -17.16
N ARG A 121 1.23 -5.74 -18.38
CA ARG A 121 2.35 -5.09 -19.12
C ARG A 121 2.10 -3.60 -19.33
N ASP A 122 0.91 -3.22 -19.74
CA ASP A 122 0.53 -1.80 -19.90
C ASP A 122 0.62 -1.05 -18.57
N ARG A 123 0.16 -1.68 -17.48
CA ARG A 123 0.26 -1.11 -16.12
C ARG A 123 1.72 -0.94 -15.69
N ILE A 124 2.57 -1.91 -15.94
CA ILE A 124 4.02 -1.85 -15.67
C ILE A 124 4.68 -0.73 -16.47
N GLN A 125 4.33 -0.56 -17.74
CA GLN A 125 4.88 0.52 -18.56
C GLN A 125 4.49 1.90 -18.02
N LEU A 126 3.23 2.09 -17.61
CA LEU A 126 2.77 3.31 -16.97
C LEU A 126 3.51 3.56 -15.64
N ALA A 127 3.56 2.55 -14.77
CA ALA A 127 4.23 2.63 -13.47
C ALA A 127 5.71 3.03 -13.60
N ARG A 128 6.42 2.43 -14.56
CA ARG A 128 7.82 2.79 -14.86
C ARG A 128 7.96 4.25 -15.27
N GLN A 129 7.08 4.77 -16.12
CA GLN A 129 7.12 6.16 -16.59
C GLN A 129 6.75 7.15 -15.46
N LEU A 130 5.88 6.75 -14.54
CA LEU A 130 5.56 7.52 -13.34
C LEU A 130 6.68 7.50 -12.31
N GLY A 131 7.64 6.57 -12.42
CA GLY A 131 8.75 6.41 -11.47
C GLY A 131 8.35 5.64 -10.21
N CYS A 132 7.36 4.73 -10.33
CA CYS A 132 6.94 3.85 -9.24
C CYS A 132 8.04 2.87 -8.84
N ASP A 133 7.95 2.35 -7.63
CA ASP A 133 8.80 1.26 -7.12
C ASP A 133 8.10 -0.11 -7.29
N CYS A 134 6.75 -0.14 -7.30
CA CYS A 134 5.96 -1.35 -7.41
C CYS A 134 4.61 -1.13 -8.10
N VAL A 135 3.92 -2.24 -8.39
CA VAL A 135 2.52 -2.27 -8.85
C VAL A 135 1.75 -3.20 -7.92
N GLY A 136 0.68 -2.68 -7.32
CA GLY A 136 -0.29 -3.46 -6.55
C GLY A 136 -1.28 -4.18 -7.47
N MET A 137 -1.73 -5.38 -7.11
CA MET A 137 -2.70 -6.14 -7.89
C MET A 137 -3.56 -7.06 -7.02
N TRP A 138 -4.77 -7.32 -7.47
CA TRP A 138 -5.71 -8.23 -6.84
C TRP A 138 -6.04 -9.40 -7.76
N PRO A 139 -6.15 -10.63 -7.25
CA PRO A 139 -6.64 -11.76 -8.00
C PRO A 139 -8.18 -11.77 -8.04
N GLY A 140 -8.78 -10.78 -8.69
CA GLY A 140 -10.23 -10.70 -8.87
C GLY A 140 -10.76 -11.82 -9.78
N GLY A 141 -12.05 -12.12 -9.66
CA GLY A 141 -12.75 -13.11 -10.47
C GLY A 141 -13.29 -14.30 -9.67
N GLY A 142 -13.89 -15.27 -10.37
CA GLY A 142 -14.54 -16.43 -9.79
C GLY A 142 -13.91 -17.76 -10.25
N LEU A 143 -14.18 -18.85 -9.54
CA LEU A 143 -13.64 -20.18 -9.85
C LEU A 143 -14.05 -20.74 -11.23
N ARG A 144 -15.21 -20.34 -11.75
CA ARG A 144 -15.69 -20.75 -13.10
C ARG A 144 -15.57 -22.26 -13.35
N GLY A 145 -15.97 -23.08 -12.36
CA GLY A 145 -15.96 -24.53 -12.43
C GLY A 145 -14.62 -25.23 -12.16
N GLN A 146 -13.56 -24.49 -11.89
CA GLN A 146 -12.29 -25.08 -11.43
C GLN A 146 -12.28 -25.31 -9.92
N THR A 147 -11.45 -26.23 -9.48
CA THR A 147 -11.20 -26.42 -8.04
C THR A 147 -10.31 -25.29 -7.51
N MET A 148 -10.30 -25.09 -6.18
CA MET A 148 -9.40 -24.14 -5.54
C MET A 148 -7.92 -24.42 -5.87
N ASP A 149 -7.51 -25.67 -5.83
CA ASP A 149 -6.14 -26.05 -6.15
C ASP A 149 -5.75 -25.70 -7.59
N GLN A 150 -6.63 -25.97 -8.55
CA GLN A 150 -6.41 -25.58 -9.95
C GLN A 150 -6.32 -24.06 -10.12
N ALA A 151 -7.17 -23.31 -9.39
CA ALA A 151 -7.16 -21.84 -9.44
C ALA A 151 -5.86 -21.27 -8.84
N ILE A 152 -5.41 -21.79 -7.70
CA ILE A 152 -4.13 -21.39 -7.06
C ILE A 152 -2.95 -21.70 -7.99
N GLU A 153 -2.90 -22.90 -8.59
CA GLU A 153 -1.82 -23.28 -9.51
C GLU A 153 -1.76 -22.34 -10.74
N ARG A 154 -2.91 -22.03 -11.34
CA ARG A 154 -3.00 -21.11 -12.48
C ARG A 154 -2.58 -19.70 -12.09
N LEU A 155 -3.09 -19.19 -10.95
CA LEU A 155 -2.72 -17.88 -10.45
C LEU A 155 -1.22 -17.79 -10.18
N ALA A 156 -0.64 -18.80 -9.53
CA ALA A 156 0.79 -18.84 -9.23
C ALA A 156 1.63 -18.78 -10.52
N LYS A 157 1.26 -19.53 -11.56
CA LYS A 157 1.93 -19.45 -12.88
C LYS A 157 1.82 -18.06 -13.51
N THR A 158 0.64 -17.45 -13.48
CA THR A 158 0.42 -16.12 -14.01
C THR A 158 1.20 -15.07 -13.21
N PHE A 159 1.25 -15.21 -11.90
CA PHE A 159 2.00 -14.30 -11.03
C PHE A 159 3.52 -14.50 -11.12
N HIS A 160 4.00 -15.70 -11.41
CA HIS A 160 5.40 -15.89 -11.81
C HIS A 160 5.76 -15.01 -13.01
N GLU A 161 4.94 -15.07 -14.04
CA GLU A 161 5.15 -14.26 -15.26
C GLU A 161 5.00 -12.75 -14.99
N ALA A 162 4.04 -12.35 -14.13
CA ALA A 162 3.92 -10.97 -13.66
C ALA A 162 5.20 -10.49 -12.95
N GLY A 163 5.77 -11.31 -12.07
CA GLY A 163 7.05 -11.05 -11.42
C GLY A 163 8.19 -10.85 -12.42
N ARG A 164 8.26 -11.71 -13.45
CA ARG A 164 9.24 -11.61 -14.54
C ARG A 164 9.10 -10.31 -15.34
N ILE A 165 7.86 -9.92 -15.66
CA ILE A 165 7.55 -8.67 -16.38
C ILE A 165 7.97 -7.46 -15.52
N ALA A 166 7.60 -7.44 -14.24
CA ALA A 166 7.95 -6.37 -13.32
C ALA A 166 9.47 -6.24 -13.15
N ALA A 167 10.18 -7.36 -12.94
CA ALA A 167 11.64 -7.39 -12.85
C ALA A 167 12.32 -6.80 -14.10
N GLY A 168 11.81 -7.12 -15.30
CA GLY A 168 12.32 -6.58 -16.57
C GLY A 168 12.15 -5.05 -16.67
N ALA A 169 11.26 -4.45 -15.90
CA ALA A 169 11.08 -3.00 -15.81
C ALA A 169 11.78 -2.37 -14.60
N GLY A 170 12.44 -3.15 -13.74
CA GLY A 170 13.05 -2.70 -12.50
C GLY A 170 12.02 -2.43 -11.37
N LEU A 171 10.85 -3.07 -11.44
CA LEU A 171 9.75 -2.93 -10.49
C LEU A 171 9.48 -4.25 -9.75
N ILE A 172 8.68 -4.19 -8.70
CA ILE A 172 8.09 -5.36 -8.03
C ILE A 172 6.58 -5.42 -8.31
N ALA A 173 6.07 -6.64 -8.52
CA ALA A 173 4.64 -6.95 -8.55
C ALA A 173 4.22 -7.35 -7.12
N CYS A 174 3.20 -6.71 -6.57
CA CYS A 174 2.73 -6.99 -5.23
C CYS A 174 1.25 -7.38 -5.26
N PHE A 175 0.89 -8.52 -4.70
CA PHE A 175 -0.51 -8.95 -4.68
C PHE A 175 -1.10 -8.87 -3.28
N GLU A 176 -2.39 -8.60 -3.24
CA GLU A 176 -3.22 -8.61 -2.06
C GLU A 176 -4.36 -9.59 -2.23
N ILE A 177 -4.75 -10.26 -1.16
CA ILE A 177 -6.01 -11.01 -1.11
C ILE A 177 -6.88 -10.46 0.02
N GLU A 178 -8.18 -10.43 -0.24
CA GLU A 178 -9.18 -9.84 0.65
C GLU A 178 -10.30 -10.84 0.96
N PRO A 179 -11.06 -10.67 2.04
CA PRO A 179 -12.19 -11.56 2.40
C PRO A 179 -13.23 -11.73 1.30
N VAL A 180 -13.42 -10.73 0.46
CA VAL A 180 -14.41 -10.71 -0.65
C VAL A 180 -13.98 -11.58 -1.84
N PHE A 181 -12.69 -11.91 -1.97
CA PHE A 181 -12.19 -12.74 -3.07
C PHE A 181 -12.30 -14.23 -2.79
N VAL A 182 -12.20 -15.05 -3.85
CA VAL A 182 -12.16 -16.50 -3.70
C VAL A 182 -10.91 -16.98 -2.96
N PHE A 183 -9.81 -16.25 -3.07
CA PHE A 183 -8.59 -16.47 -2.31
C PHE A 183 -8.60 -15.55 -1.08
N ASN A 184 -8.94 -16.10 0.09
CA ASN A 184 -9.13 -15.34 1.32
C ASN A 184 -8.65 -16.08 2.57
N GLN A 185 -7.80 -17.08 2.42
CA GLN A 185 -7.23 -17.86 3.52
C GLN A 185 -5.70 -17.75 3.54
N GLU A 186 -5.09 -17.94 4.70
CA GLU A 186 -3.64 -17.98 4.86
C GLU A 186 -2.99 -18.98 3.90
N ASP A 187 -3.56 -20.19 3.81
CA ASP A 187 -3.06 -21.24 2.90
C ASP A 187 -3.06 -20.77 1.45
N HIS A 188 -4.12 -20.09 1.02
CA HIS A 188 -4.18 -19.55 -0.35
C HIS A 188 -3.04 -18.54 -0.59
N TYR A 189 -2.83 -17.61 0.33
CA TYR A 189 -1.79 -16.59 0.21
C TYR A 189 -0.39 -17.21 0.12
N VAL A 190 -0.08 -18.12 1.04
CA VAL A 190 1.22 -18.79 1.11
C VAL A 190 1.47 -19.64 -0.13
N ARG A 191 0.48 -20.42 -0.57
CA ARG A 191 0.59 -21.29 -1.77
C ARG A 191 0.75 -20.49 -3.05
N ILE A 192 0.04 -19.37 -3.21
CA ILE A 192 0.20 -18.47 -4.36
C ILE A 192 1.62 -17.91 -4.38
N LEU A 193 2.08 -17.38 -3.24
CA LEU A 193 3.40 -16.78 -3.11
C LEU A 193 4.53 -17.77 -3.42
N HIS A 194 4.48 -18.96 -2.80
CA HIS A 194 5.49 -20.00 -3.00
C HIS A 194 5.39 -20.64 -4.39
N GLY A 195 4.18 -20.85 -4.90
CA GLY A 195 3.98 -21.43 -6.22
C GLY A 195 4.43 -20.53 -7.36
N ALA A 196 4.34 -19.22 -7.17
CA ALA A 196 4.87 -18.25 -8.14
C ALA A 196 6.40 -18.21 -8.15
N ASP A 197 7.06 -18.42 -7.02
CA ASP A 197 8.50 -18.55 -6.85
C ASP A 197 9.33 -17.57 -7.72
N HIS A 198 9.04 -16.27 -7.56
CA HIS A 198 9.77 -15.23 -8.30
C HIS A 198 10.17 -14.08 -7.37
N PRO A 199 11.46 -13.64 -7.37
CA PRO A 199 11.96 -12.64 -6.40
C PRO A 199 11.30 -11.27 -6.53
N ALA A 200 10.78 -10.91 -7.70
CA ALA A 200 10.05 -9.66 -7.93
C ALA A 200 8.53 -9.81 -7.79
N LEU A 201 8.02 -10.98 -7.38
CA LEU A 201 6.66 -11.14 -6.89
C LEU A 201 6.68 -11.13 -5.37
N LYS A 202 5.90 -10.26 -4.76
CA LYS A 202 5.78 -10.09 -3.31
C LYS A 202 4.32 -10.04 -2.92
N GLY A 203 4.07 -10.19 -1.63
CA GLY A 203 2.76 -9.93 -1.06
C GLY A 203 2.64 -8.50 -0.55
N ILE A 204 1.41 -8.02 -0.43
CA ILE A 204 1.06 -6.83 0.34
C ILE A 204 0.69 -7.30 1.75
N TYR A 205 1.18 -6.61 2.76
CA TYR A 205 0.73 -6.79 4.13
C TYR A 205 -0.34 -5.75 4.44
N ASP A 206 -1.58 -6.17 4.50
CA ASP A 206 -2.68 -5.40 5.08
C ASP A 206 -3.13 -6.10 6.37
N PRO A 207 -2.96 -5.49 7.55
CA PRO A 207 -3.34 -6.11 8.81
C PRO A 207 -4.82 -6.45 8.90
N SER A 208 -5.71 -5.66 8.28
CA SER A 208 -7.15 -5.90 8.33
C SER A 208 -7.55 -7.15 7.54
N HIS A 209 -6.92 -7.37 6.40
CA HIS A 209 -7.16 -8.57 5.58
C HIS A 209 -6.48 -9.79 6.20
N PHE A 210 -5.26 -9.65 6.74
CA PHE A 210 -4.56 -10.72 7.45
C PHE A 210 -5.32 -11.19 8.68
N ASP A 211 -6.01 -10.29 9.37
CA ASP A 211 -6.88 -10.64 10.50
C ASP A 211 -8.03 -11.56 10.07
N GLN A 212 -8.60 -11.34 8.90
CA GLN A 212 -9.70 -12.16 8.35
C GLN A 212 -9.26 -13.49 7.78
N MET A 213 -8.01 -13.61 7.29
CA MET A 213 -7.48 -14.84 6.70
C MET A 213 -7.42 -16.01 7.69
N ASN A 214 -7.31 -15.74 8.98
CA ASN A 214 -7.20 -16.75 10.03
C ASN A 214 -8.52 -17.01 10.78
N GLY A 215 -9.64 -16.45 10.28
CA GLY A 215 -10.95 -16.65 10.89
C GLY A 215 -10.97 -16.21 12.35
N ALA A 216 -10.98 -14.95 12.66
CA ALA A 216 -11.16 -14.33 13.98
C ALA A 216 -10.31 -14.86 15.17
N THR A 217 -9.50 -15.89 14.98
CA THR A 217 -8.67 -16.52 16.03
C THR A 217 -7.18 -16.22 15.89
N GLY A 218 -6.72 -15.84 14.69
CA GLY A 218 -5.35 -15.48 14.42
C GLY A 218 -5.09 -13.99 14.67
N LYS A 219 -3.80 -13.64 14.66
CA LYS A 219 -3.33 -12.27 14.77
C LYS A 219 -2.58 -11.90 13.49
N PRO A 220 -2.85 -10.73 12.90
CA PRO A 220 -2.20 -10.30 11.66
C PRO A 220 -0.67 -10.32 11.76
N GLU A 221 -0.12 -9.90 12.91
CA GLU A 221 1.30 -9.86 13.16
C GLU A 221 1.94 -11.26 13.24
N GLU A 222 1.20 -12.27 13.69
CA GLU A 222 1.67 -13.66 13.68
C GLU A 222 1.70 -14.24 12.26
N LEU A 223 0.68 -13.94 11.45
CA LEU A 223 0.67 -14.31 10.03
C LEU A 223 1.80 -13.61 9.27
N LEU A 224 2.07 -12.32 9.55
CA LEU A 224 3.20 -11.61 8.97
C LEU A 224 4.54 -12.32 9.26
N GLN A 225 4.72 -12.82 10.49
CA GLN A 225 5.92 -13.61 10.85
C GLN A 225 6.01 -14.91 10.05
N ARG A 226 4.90 -15.65 9.89
CA ARG A 226 4.88 -16.91 9.12
C ARG A 226 5.12 -16.69 7.63
N VAL A 227 4.53 -15.67 7.04
CA VAL A 227 4.78 -15.27 5.64
C VAL A 227 6.23 -14.82 5.45
N GLY A 228 6.78 -14.13 6.43
CA GLY A 228 8.15 -13.63 6.44
C GLY A 228 8.30 -12.29 5.73
N VAL A 229 8.92 -11.34 6.41
CA VAL A 229 9.09 -9.94 5.99
C VAL A 229 9.74 -9.79 4.61
N LYS A 230 10.67 -10.70 4.26
CA LYS A 230 11.34 -10.71 2.94
C LYS A 230 10.38 -10.89 1.76
N ASN A 231 9.20 -11.43 2.02
CA ASN A 231 8.16 -11.70 1.04
C ASN A 231 7.14 -10.55 0.92
N ILE A 232 7.26 -9.51 1.73
CA ILE A 232 6.42 -8.32 1.69
C ILE A 232 7.06 -7.26 0.79
N GLY A 233 6.31 -6.79 -0.21
CA GLY A 233 6.76 -5.76 -1.15
C GLY A 233 6.47 -4.34 -0.65
N TYR A 234 5.25 -4.11 -0.18
CA TYR A 234 4.87 -2.91 0.56
C TYR A 234 3.74 -3.23 1.54
N VAL A 235 3.39 -2.27 2.37
CA VAL A 235 2.41 -2.40 3.44
C VAL A 235 1.27 -1.43 3.21
N GLN A 236 0.04 -1.92 3.29
CA GLN A 236 -1.19 -1.13 3.42
C GLN A 236 -1.59 -1.15 4.89
N PHE A 237 -1.22 -0.10 5.60
CA PHE A 237 -1.20 -0.10 7.06
C PHE A 237 -2.47 0.53 7.64
N CYS A 238 -3.24 -0.27 8.33
CA CYS A 238 -4.46 0.11 9.03
C CYS A 238 -4.64 -0.75 10.29
N ASP A 239 -5.71 -0.51 11.01
CA ASP A 239 -6.23 -1.35 12.09
C ASP A 239 -7.58 -1.94 11.68
N THR A 240 -8.14 -2.85 12.47
CA THR A 240 -9.47 -3.44 12.26
C THR A 240 -10.07 -3.93 13.57
N ASP A 241 -11.40 -4.00 13.65
CA ASP A 241 -12.15 -4.64 14.74
C ASP A 241 -12.61 -6.07 14.40
N SER A 242 -12.05 -6.69 13.36
CA SER A 242 -12.43 -8.01 12.83
C SER A 242 -13.83 -8.08 12.23
N THR A 243 -14.47 -6.95 11.93
CA THR A 243 -15.75 -6.95 11.23
C THR A 243 -15.55 -6.71 9.73
N LEU A 244 -16.56 -7.09 8.97
CA LEU A 244 -16.61 -6.83 7.53
C LEU A 244 -17.49 -5.61 7.25
N ARG A 245 -17.19 -4.92 6.17
CA ARG A 245 -18.05 -3.90 5.56
C ARG A 245 -19.21 -4.56 4.78
N ASP A 246 -20.19 -3.76 4.41
CA ASP A 246 -21.29 -4.16 3.53
C ASP A 246 -20.68 -4.66 2.24
N GLY A 247 -20.08 -4.97 1.59
CA GLY A 247 -19.44 -5.48 0.39
C GLY A 247 -18.52 -6.65 0.65
N GLY A 248 -18.31 -7.03 1.93
CA GLY A 248 -17.54 -8.21 2.32
C GLY A 248 -16.04 -7.97 2.51
N THR A 249 -15.52 -6.77 2.24
CA THR A 249 -14.11 -6.44 2.58
C THR A 249 -13.95 -6.16 4.08
N SER A 250 -12.74 -6.29 4.61
CA SER A 250 -12.46 -5.99 6.02
C SER A 250 -12.68 -4.50 6.34
N LYS A 251 -13.08 -4.23 7.57
CA LYS A 251 -13.27 -2.86 8.03
C LYS A 251 -11.94 -2.28 8.47
N HIS A 252 -11.53 -1.22 7.79
CA HIS A 252 -10.32 -0.47 8.15
C HIS A 252 -10.63 0.57 9.23
N LEU A 253 -9.69 0.69 10.18
CA LEU A 253 -9.69 1.65 11.27
C LEU A 253 -8.32 2.33 11.34
N ALA A 254 -8.28 3.50 11.98
CA ALA A 254 -7.02 4.13 12.31
C ALA A 254 -6.22 3.28 13.32
N CYS A 255 -4.89 3.31 13.23
CA CYS A 255 -4.03 2.60 14.15
C CYS A 255 -4.36 2.93 15.62
N GLY A 256 -4.65 1.91 16.42
CA GLY A 256 -5.03 2.00 17.82
C GLY A 256 -6.54 2.12 18.08
N ASP A 257 -7.37 2.14 17.04
CA ASP A 257 -8.83 2.18 17.18
C ASP A 257 -9.46 0.77 17.03
N GLY A 258 -8.67 -0.26 16.74
CA GLY A 258 -9.10 -1.65 16.57
C GLY A 258 -8.38 -2.62 17.50
N ARG A 259 -8.14 -3.84 17.00
CA ARG A 259 -7.54 -4.93 17.77
C ARG A 259 -6.14 -5.35 17.33
N VAL A 260 -5.65 -4.81 16.22
CA VAL A 260 -4.32 -5.15 15.70
C VAL A 260 -3.25 -4.59 16.62
N ASP A 261 -2.25 -5.39 16.98
CA ASP A 261 -1.03 -4.86 17.58
C ASP A 261 -0.18 -4.18 16.49
N CYS A 262 -0.61 -2.98 16.10
CA CYS A 262 0.05 -2.17 15.09
C CYS A 262 1.53 -1.90 15.44
N ALA A 263 1.85 -1.71 16.72
CA ALA A 263 3.23 -1.49 17.16
C ALA A 263 4.08 -2.74 16.93
N LYS A 264 3.58 -3.92 17.28
CA LYS A 264 4.25 -5.20 17.07
C LYS A 264 4.43 -5.51 15.60
N SER A 265 3.43 -5.23 14.75
CA SER A 265 3.53 -5.37 13.28
C SER A 265 4.71 -4.54 12.74
N LEU A 266 4.83 -3.28 13.16
CA LEU A 266 5.94 -2.41 12.76
C LEU A 266 7.29 -2.88 13.31
N GLN A 267 7.34 -3.41 14.54
CA GLN A 267 8.56 -3.99 15.09
C GLN A 267 9.02 -5.21 14.29
N ILE A 268 8.12 -6.13 13.94
CA ILE A 268 8.40 -7.29 13.10
C ILE A 268 8.97 -6.86 11.74
N LEU A 269 8.36 -5.88 11.09
CA LEU A 269 8.85 -5.32 9.84
C LEU A 269 10.26 -4.74 9.99
N LYS A 270 10.51 -3.98 11.06
CA LYS A 270 11.81 -3.36 11.33
C LYS A 270 12.91 -4.40 11.59
N GLU A 271 12.64 -5.36 12.48
CA GLU A 271 13.54 -6.45 12.84
C GLU A 271 13.83 -7.38 11.66
N GLY A 272 12.81 -7.62 10.81
CA GLY A 272 12.94 -8.35 9.55
C GLY A 272 13.65 -7.57 8.44
N GLY A 273 14.11 -6.35 8.71
CA GLY A 273 14.90 -5.55 7.77
C GLY A 273 14.09 -4.86 6.68
N PHE A 274 12.78 -4.68 6.84
CA PHE A 274 11.95 -3.97 5.87
C PHE A 274 12.42 -2.52 5.67
N ARG A 275 12.56 -2.11 4.41
CA ARG A 275 13.01 -0.77 3.99
C ARG A 275 12.11 -0.17 2.90
N GLY A 276 11.00 -0.84 2.63
CA GLY A 276 10.03 -0.46 1.59
C GLY A 276 9.11 0.67 1.99
N TRP A 277 7.96 0.69 1.35
CA TRP A 277 6.90 1.65 1.59
C TRP A 277 5.88 1.11 2.60
N ILE A 278 5.52 1.94 3.57
CA ILE A 278 4.35 1.74 4.41
C ILE A 278 3.37 2.85 4.07
N MET A 279 2.29 2.47 3.41
CA MET A 279 1.18 3.34 3.05
C MET A 279 0.08 3.21 4.09
N VAL A 280 -0.51 4.31 4.52
CA VAL A 280 -1.72 4.26 5.36
C VAL A 280 -2.91 3.98 4.46
N ASP A 281 -3.66 2.93 4.77
CA ASP A 281 -4.87 2.56 4.04
C ASP A 281 -6.13 2.93 4.83
N GLU A 282 -6.88 3.88 4.28
CA GLU A 282 -8.01 4.54 4.92
C GLU A 282 -9.34 4.17 4.23
N TRP A 283 -9.48 2.96 3.69
CA TRP A 283 -10.66 2.55 2.96
C TRP A 283 -11.94 2.75 3.80
N GLU A 284 -12.81 3.65 3.34
CA GLU A 284 -14.06 4.01 4.00
C GLU A 284 -13.95 4.41 5.49
N VAL A 285 -12.83 4.98 5.89
CA VAL A 285 -12.69 5.57 7.23
C VAL A 285 -13.39 6.94 7.26
N PRO A 286 -14.17 7.27 8.31
CA PRO A 286 -14.94 8.52 8.36
C PRO A 286 -14.09 9.79 8.35
N ASP A 287 -12.90 9.74 8.92
CA ASP A 287 -11.91 10.84 8.92
C ASP A 287 -10.53 10.30 8.50
N PRO A 288 -10.24 10.27 7.19
CA PRO A 288 -8.98 9.76 6.68
C PRO A 288 -7.77 10.63 7.07
N TYR A 289 -7.96 11.94 7.35
CA TYR A 289 -6.86 12.79 7.79
C TYR A 289 -6.39 12.43 9.21
N ASP A 290 -7.32 12.27 10.16
CA ASP A 290 -6.97 11.88 11.53
C ASP A 290 -6.35 10.47 11.55
N ALA A 291 -6.90 9.54 10.78
CA ALA A 291 -6.39 8.19 10.68
C ALA A 291 -4.96 8.18 10.09
N CYS A 292 -4.69 8.93 9.03
CA CYS A 292 -3.34 9.12 8.51
C CYS A 292 -2.38 9.63 9.60
N LEU A 293 -2.79 10.61 10.40
CA LEU A 293 -1.95 11.17 11.46
C LEU A 293 -1.69 10.18 12.60
N LYS A 294 -2.69 9.39 13.00
CA LYS A 294 -2.51 8.34 14.03
C LYS A 294 -1.50 7.30 13.59
N CYS A 295 -1.69 6.74 12.39
CA CYS A 295 -0.77 5.74 11.83
C CYS A 295 0.63 6.34 11.62
N LYS A 296 0.74 7.57 11.08
CA LYS A 296 2.03 8.23 10.83
C LYS A 296 2.84 8.42 12.11
N ARG A 297 2.19 8.86 13.20
CA ARG A 297 2.88 9.02 14.51
C ARG A 297 3.49 7.69 14.99
N LEU A 298 2.77 6.58 14.85
CA LEU A 298 3.26 5.26 15.25
C LEU A 298 4.40 4.79 14.34
N MET A 299 4.24 4.95 13.02
CA MET A 299 5.30 4.62 12.04
C MET A 299 6.59 5.40 12.31
N ASP A 300 6.50 6.70 12.60
CA ASP A 300 7.67 7.52 12.89
C ASP A 300 8.33 7.14 14.23
N ALA A 301 7.55 6.91 15.27
CA ALA A 301 8.07 6.53 16.58
C ALA A 301 8.89 5.24 16.51
N ILE A 302 8.44 4.23 15.78
CA ILE A 302 9.13 2.95 15.66
C ILE A 302 10.21 3.00 14.57
N GLY A 303 9.94 3.65 13.45
CA GLY A 303 10.88 3.73 12.33
C GLY A 303 12.16 4.52 12.64
N ARG A 304 12.08 5.52 13.53
CA ARG A 304 13.21 6.38 13.92
C ARG A 304 13.92 5.95 15.20
N SER A 305 13.37 4.97 15.94
CA SER A 305 13.93 4.48 17.24
C SER A 305 15.23 3.62 17.11
#